data_cd16854ffe3d1516d78827edb629d5a6
#
_entry.id   cd16854ffe3d1516d78827edb629d5a6
#
_cell.length_a   1.000
_cell.length_b   1.000
_cell.length_c   1.000
_cell.angle_alpha   90.00
_cell.angle_beta   90.00
_cell.angle_gamma   90.00
#
_symmetry.space_group_name_H-M   'P 1'
#
loop_
_entity.id
_entity.type
_entity.pdbx_description
1 polymer ?
#
loop_
_entity_poly.entity_id
_entity_poly.type
_entity_poly.pdbx_seq_one_letter_code
_entity_poly.pdbx_strand_id
1 'polypeptide(L)'
;MYEYAIQASLGDDVYHDPNTAALEAHMARLFGKEAALFVPSGTMSNQLAVRTHLKQPPYSVLCDHRSHVYACEAGGIALNSGAQAIPVIPSNGRPL
;
A
#
# COMPACT_ATOMS: atom_id res chain seq x y z
N MET A 1 -17.82 20.79 -0.68
CA MET A 1 -16.61 20.23 -0.05
C MET A 1 -16.55 20.48 1.46
N TYR A 2 -16.71 21.71 1.93
CA TYR A 2 -16.72 22.04 3.38
C TYR A 2 -17.85 21.37 4.17
N GLU A 3 -19.05 21.28 3.60
CA GLU A 3 -20.21 20.63 4.25
C GLU A 3 -19.96 19.15 4.50
N TYR A 4 -19.30 18.45 3.55
CA TYR A 4 -18.91 17.05 3.74
C TYR A 4 -17.81 16.89 4.80
N ALA A 5 -16.86 17.82 4.85
CA ALA A 5 -15.81 17.80 5.85
C ALA A 5 -16.34 18.02 7.29
N ILE A 6 -17.35 18.87 7.44
CA ILE A 6 -18.01 19.12 8.74
C ILE A 6 -18.81 17.90 9.21
N GLN A 7 -19.36 17.13 8.28
CA GLN A 7 -20.13 15.92 8.58
C GLN A 7 -19.27 14.66 8.67
N ALA A 8 -17.98 14.76 8.28
CA ALA A 8 -17.06 13.64 8.36
C ALA A 8 -16.72 13.31 9.82
N SER A 9 -16.57 12.03 10.10
CA SER A 9 -16.06 11.57 11.38
C SER A 9 -14.55 11.86 11.50
N LEU A 10 -14.01 11.70 12.71
CA LEU A 10 -12.59 11.94 12.98
C LEU A 10 -11.65 10.90 12.35
N GLY A 11 -12.18 9.87 11.73
CA GLY A 11 -11.40 8.83 11.05
C GLY A 11 -10.58 7.99 12.02
N ASP A 12 -11.21 7.03 12.67
CA ASP A 12 -10.57 6.15 13.64
C ASP A 12 -10.83 4.69 13.29
N ASP A 13 -9.81 4.00 12.81
CA ASP A 13 -9.89 2.58 12.47
C ASP A 13 -10.09 1.68 13.70
N VAL A 14 -9.59 2.08 14.84
CA VAL A 14 -9.68 1.30 16.08
C VAL A 14 -11.13 1.18 16.54
N TYR A 15 -11.91 2.23 16.36
CA TYR A 15 -13.31 2.27 16.74
C TYR A 15 -14.29 2.05 15.57
N HIS A 16 -13.80 1.56 14.43
CA HIS A 16 -14.59 1.26 13.24
C HIS A 16 -15.34 2.48 12.69
N ASP A 17 -14.60 3.48 12.27
CA ASP A 17 -15.15 4.69 11.68
C ASP A 17 -16.13 4.37 10.54
N PRO A 18 -17.41 4.79 10.62
CA PRO A 18 -18.42 4.43 9.64
C PRO A 18 -18.17 5.03 8.26
N ASN A 19 -17.52 6.17 8.15
CA ASN A 19 -17.20 6.79 6.86
C ASN A 19 -16.09 6.04 6.14
N THR A 20 -15.06 5.64 6.85
CA THR A 20 -13.97 4.80 6.30
C THR A 20 -14.52 3.46 5.84
N ALA A 21 -15.30 2.78 6.66
CA ALA A 21 -15.91 1.50 6.32
C ALA A 21 -16.85 1.61 5.08
N ALA A 22 -17.63 2.68 4.98
CA ALA A 22 -18.50 2.92 3.83
C ALA A 22 -17.68 3.17 2.55
N LEU A 23 -16.58 3.92 2.63
CA LEU A 23 -15.68 4.16 1.50
C LEU A 23 -15.05 2.85 1.03
N GLU A 24 -14.51 2.06 1.94
CA GLU A 24 -13.89 0.76 1.62
C GLU A 24 -14.89 -0.19 0.94
N ALA A 25 -16.09 -0.32 1.49
CA ALA A 25 -17.14 -1.13 0.88
C ALA A 25 -17.55 -0.63 -0.51
N HIS A 26 -17.64 0.68 -0.69
CA HIS A 26 -17.94 1.28 -1.99
C HIS A 26 -16.86 0.99 -3.02
N MET A 27 -15.60 1.18 -2.66
CA MET A 27 -14.47 0.96 -3.55
C MET A 27 -14.31 -0.53 -3.90
N ALA A 28 -14.49 -1.44 -2.95
CA ALA A 28 -14.49 -2.86 -3.21
C ALA A 28 -15.52 -3.24 -4.27
N ARG A 29 -16.75 -2.73 -4.15
CA ARG A 29 -17.81 -2.96 -5.14
C ARG A 29 -17.46 -2.36 -6.51
N LEU A 30 -16.98 -1.11 -6.53
CA LEU A 30 -16.65 -0.40 -7.77
C LEU A 30 -15.58 -1.14 -8.58
N PHE A 31 -14.57 -1.68 -7.94
CA PHE A 31 -13.48 -2.43 -8.58
C PHE A 31 -13.74 -3.94 -8.67
N GLY A 32 -14.89 -4.43 -8.21
CA GLY A 32 -15.22 -5.85 -8.25
C GLY A 32 -14.26 -6.72 -7.43
N LYS A 33 -13.79 -6.20 -6.29
CA LYS A 33 -12.86 -6.88 -5.39
C LYS A 33 -13.55 -7.29 -4.10
N GLU A 34 -12.98 -8.29 -3.43
CA GLU A 34 -13.48 -8.83 -2.17
C GLU A 34 -13.47 -7.78 -1.07
N ALA A 35 -12.41 -6.99 -1.01
CA ALA A 35 -12.22 -5.96 0.00
C ALA A 35 -11.41 -4.78 -0.55
N ALA A 36 -11.45 -3.67 0.16
CA ALA A 36 -10.60 -2.51 -0.03
C ALA A 36 -10.14 -2.01 1.34
N LEU A 37 -9.00 -1.37 1.38
CA LEU A 37 -8.43 -0.78 2.59
C LEU A 37 -8.06 0.67 2.31
N PHE A 38 -8.56 1.58 3.14
CA PHE A 38 -8.12 2.97 3.11
C PHE A 38 -6.78 3.12 3.84
N VAL A 39 -5.84 3.81 3.21
CA VAL A 39 -4.54 4.14 3.80
C VAL A 39 -4.20 5.61 3.54
N PRO A 40 -3.50 6.29 4.46
CA PRO A 40 -3.23 7.72 4.34
C PRO A 40 -2.22 8.07 3.23
N SER A 41 -1.46 7.10 2.73
CA SER A 41 -0.50 7.34 1.64
C SER A 41 -0.28 6.10 0.78
N GLY A 42 0.12 6.32 -0.48
CA GLY A 42 0.52 5.24 -1.39
C GLY A 42 1.76 4.50 -0.92
N THR A 43 2.70 5.20 -0.28
CA THR A 43 3.88 4.58 0.33
C THR A 43 3.48 3.56 1.41
N MET A 44 2.57 3.93 2.30
CA MET A 44 2.05 2.99 3.30
C MET A 44 1.34 1.80 2.65
N SER A 45 0.54 2.03 1.62
CA SER A 45 -0.11 0.98 0.85
C SER A 45 0.90 -0.02 0.28
N ASN A 46 1.96 0.47 -0.35
CA ASN A 46 3.01 -0.36 -0.91
C ASN A 46 3.71 -1.19 0.16
N GLN A 47 4.07 -0.58 1.29
CA GLN A 47 4.74 -1.29 2.39
C GLN A 47 3.86 -2.37 3.00
N LEU A 48 2.58 -2.10 3.20
CA LEU A 48 1.62 -3.09 3.69
C LEU A 48 1.43 -4.25 2.69
N ALA A 49 1.32 -3.94 1.40
CA ALA A 49 1.20 -4.95 0.35
C ALA A 49 2.42 -5.86 0.30
N VAL A 50 3.61 -5.30 0.30
CA VAL A 50 4.86 -6.06 0.33
C VAL A 50 4.90 -6.96 1.57
N ARG A 51 4.66 -6.39 2.75
CA ARG A 51 4.71 -7.15 4.02
C ARG A 51 3.72 -8.30 4.05
N THR A 52 2.54 -8.12 3.48
CA THR A 52 1.48 -9.15 3.43
C THR A 52 1.91 -10.38 2.62
N HIS A 53 2.72 -10.20 1.60
CA HIS A 53 3.21 -11.29 0.76
C HIS A 53 4.41 -12.04 1.34
N LEU A 54 5.10 -11.48 2.32
CA LEU A 54 6.27 -12.10 2.95
C LEU A 54 5.83 -13.12 4.01
N LYS A 55 6.06 -14.40 3.73
CA LYS A 55 5.56 -15.52 4.57
C LYS A 55 6.56 -15.95 5.64
N GLN A 56 7.81 -16.20 5.24
CA GLN A 56 8.82 -16.78 6.11
C GLN A 56 10.19 -16.13 5.84
N PRO A 57 10.90 -15.65 6.88
CA PRO A 57 12.25 -15.11 6.73
C PRO A 57 13.27 -16.19 6.38
N PRO A 58 14.39 -15.85 5.74
CA PRO A 58 14.76 -14.50 5.29
C PRO A 58 13.97 -14.04 4.07
N TYR A 59 13.75 -12.72 3.96
CA TYR A 59 12.93 -12.13 2.92
C TYR A 59 13.75 -11.39 1.86
N SER A 60 13.35 -11.52 0.61
CA SER A 60 13.82 -10.66 -0.48
C SER A 60 12.66 -10.23 -1.37
N VAL A 61 12.77 -9.05 -1.96
CA VAL A 61 11.79 -8.46 -2.87
C VAL A 61 12.49 -8.10 -4.16
N LEU A 62 12.12 -8.78 -5.24
CA LEU A 62 12.61 -8.49 -6.57
C LEU A 62 11.76 -7.37 -7.17
N CYS A 63 12.39 -6.30 -7.63
CA CYS A 63 11.68 -5.15 -8.19
C CYS A 63 12.47 -4.51 -9.34
N ASP A 64 11.77 -3.77 -10.20
CA ASP A 64 12.42 -2.93 -11.20
C ASP A 64 13.20 -1.81 -10.48
N HIS A 65 14.41 -1.50 -10.94
CA HIS A 65 15.25 -0.47 -10.34
C HIS A 65 14.60 0.94 -10.35
N ARG A 66 13.61 1.15 -11.22
CA ARG A 66 12.82 2.40 -11.32
C ARG A 66 11.57 2.39 -10.47
N SER A 67 11.22 1.24 -9.87
CA SER A 67 9.98 1.13 -9.10
C SER A 67 9.98 2.08 -7.90
N HIS A 68 8.81 2.62 -7.59
CA HIS A 68 8.63 3.56 -6.48
C HIS A 68 9.08 2.95 -5.15
N VAL A 69 8.77 1.69 -4.91
CA VAL A 69 9.15 0.96 -3.68
C VAL A 69 10.66 0.87 -3.47
N TYR A 70 11.44 0.91 -4.55
CA TYR A 70 12.90 0.90 -4.47
C TYR A 70 13.50 2.31 -4.46
N ALA A 71 13.06 3.16 -5.38
CA ALA A 71 13.71 4.45 -5.64
C ALA A 71 13.21 5.60 -4.74
N CYS A 72 11.96 5.54 -4.26
CA CYS A 72 11.26 6.70 -3.68
C CYS A 72 10.75 6.50 -2.25
N GLU A 73 10.95 5.34 -1.62
CA GLU A 73 10.41 5.05 -0.30
C GLU A 73 11.47 4.89 0.81
N ALA A 74 12.63 5.52 0.62
CA ALA A 74 13.68 5.68 1.63
C ALA A 74 14.09 4.36 2.34
N GLY A 75 14.22 3.26 1.59
CA GLY A 75 14.57 1.97 2.17
C GLY A 75 13.45 1.31 2.98
N GLY A 76 12.20 1.68 2.72
CA GLY A 76 11.03 1.19 3.45
C GLY A 76 10.89 -0.33 3.48
N ILE A 77 11.28 -1.03 2.41
CA ILE A 77 11.26 -2.50 2.36
C ILE A 77 12.16 -3.09 3.46
N ALA A 78 13.37 -2.56 3.62
CA ALA A 78 14.28 -3.02 4.66
C ALA A 78 13.79 -2.65 6.06
N LEU A 79 13.33 -1.41 6.24
CA LEU A 79 12.90 -0.90 7.54
C LEU A 79 11.62 -1.57 8.03
N ASN A 80 10.58 -1.62 7.19
CA ASN A 80 9.25 -2.07 7.63
C ASN A 80 9.08 -3.59 7.54
N SER A 81 9.78 -4.24 6.64
CA SER A 81 9.60 -5.67 6.38
C SER A 81 10.82 -6.52 6.68
N GLY A 82 11.97 -5.91 6.98
CA GLY A 82 13.22 -6.64 7.18
C GLY A 82 13.64 -7.43 5.94
N ALA A 83 13.26 -6.98 4.75
CA ALA A 83 13.53 -7.65 3.49
C ALA A 83 14.65 -6.96 2.71
N GLN A 84 15.43 -7.73 1.97
CA GLN A 84 16.40 -7.20 1.03
C GLN A 84 15.71 -6.85 -0.28
N ALA A 85 15.81 -5.60 -0.71
CA ALA A 85 15.38 -5.19 -2.04
C ALA A 85 16.45 -5.58 -3.08
N ILE A 86 16.03 -6.26 -4.14
CA ILE A 86 16.90 -6.70 -5.24
C ILE A 86 16.43 -5.99 -6.51
N PRO A 87 17.11 -4.89 -6.91
CA PRO A 87 16.73 -4.17 -8.11
C PRO A 87 17.17 -4.91 -9.37
N VAL A 88 16.30 -4.96 -10.35
CA VAL A 88 16.58 -5.54 -11.67
C VAL A 88 16.52 -4.45 -12.73
N ILE A 89 17.48 -4.47 -13.63
CA ILE A 89 17.51 -3.60 -14.82
C ILE A 89 17.08 -4.45 -16.01
N PRO A 90 15.86 -4.24 -16.57
CA PRO A 90 15.41 -5.02 -17.71
C PRO A 90 16.27 -4.74 -18.95
N SER A 91 16.74 -5.78 -19.61
CA SER A 91 17.58 -5.67 -20.81
C SER A 91 16.88 -5.07 -22.03
N ASN A 92 15.56 -5.17 -22.07
CA ASN A 92 14.71 -4.65 -23.16
C ASN A 92 14.15 -3.24 -22.90
N GLY A 93 14.53 -2.60 -21.78
CA GLY A 93 14.03 -1.28 -21.37
C GLY A 93 12.55 -1.24 -20.97
N ARG A 94 11.85 -2.37 -20.95
CA ARG A 94 10.45 -2.45 -20.49
C ARG A 94 10.40 -2.70 -18.99
N PRO A 95 9.38 -2.22 -18.28
CA PRO A 95 9.16 -2.57 -16.87
C PRO A 95 9.00 -4.09 -16.69
N LEU A 96 9.36 -4.55 -15.49
CA LEU A 96 9.12 -5.94 -15.06
C LEU A 96 7.62 -6.18 -14.88
#